data_d41193f00e8a789fb8b0ecb5a478cdc8
#
_entry.id   d41193f00e8a789fb8b0ecb5a478cdc8
#
_cell.length_a   1.000
_cell.length_b   1.000
_cell.length_c   1.000
_cell.angle_alpha   90.00
_cell.angle_beta   90.00
_cell.angle_gamma   90.00
#
_symmetry.space_group_name_H-M   'P 1'
#
loop_
_entity.id
_entity.type
_entity.pdbx_description
1 polymer ?
#
loop_
_entity_poly.entity_id
_entity_poly.type
_entity_poly.pdbx_seq_one_letter_code
_entity_poly.pdbx_strand_id
1 'polypeptide(L)'
;MKFVSNHDITDPTLNLAIEEYVLKYLPNDDSYFLFYVNRPSIIIGKNQNTIEEVNKPYVDAHNIEVVRRISGGGAVYHDTGNLNFSFITDDDGNSFHNFKKFAEPIVEALKSLGVNAEMSGRNDIQVGNAKISGNAMVKVQDRMFSHGTLMLNSDLNEVQNALRVNPAKIKSKGIKSVRNRVANLEEFLDEPMDIATLKQIILKSIFGEAGAEEYVLTDEDWQKNRGIKPK
;
A
#
# COMPACT_ATOMS: atom_id res chain seq x y z
N MET A 1 12.39 13.17 -8.28
CA MET A 1 11.40 12.07 -8.15
C MET A 1 10.27 12.29 -9.11
N LYS A 2 9.87 11.28 -9.87
CA LYS A 2 8.80 11.35 -10.87
C LYS A 2 7.56 10.60 -10.39
N PHE A 3 6.40 11.05 -10.80
CA PHE A 3 5.15 10.35 -10.57
C PHE A 3 4.88 9.37 -11.72
N VAL A 4 4.51 8.13 -11.41
CA VAL A 4 4.11 7.14 -12.41
C VAL A 4 2.61 6.88 -12.27
N SER A 5 1.86 7.21 -13.33
CA SER A 5 0.42 6.93 -13.40
C SER A 5 0.17 5.48 -13.81
N ASN A 6 -0.75 4.82 -13.12
CA ASN A 6 -1.27 3.51 -13.53
C ASN A 6 -2.55 3.59 -14.37
N HIS A 7 -2.93 4.81 -14.82
CA HIS A 7 -4.15 5.08 -15.59
C HIS A 7 -5.43 4.54 -14.93
N ASP A 8 -5.52 4.66 -13.60
CA ASP A 8 -6.63 4.20 -12.75
C ASP A 8 -6.99 2.71 -12.93
N ILE A 9 -6.03 1.89 -13.34
CA ILE A 9 -6.17 0.43 -13.39
C ILE A 9 -6.43 -0.08 -11.98
N THR A 10 -7.46 -0.93 -11.83
CA THR A 10 -7.83 -1.55 -10.55
C THR A 10 -7.50 -3.04 -10.46
N ASP A 11 -6.84 -3.59 -11.47
CA ASP A 11 -6.37 -4.97 -11.49
C ASP A 11 -5.19 -5.16 -10.52
N PRO A 12 -5.34 -5.95 -9.43
CA PRO A 12 -4.29 -6.10 -8.44
C PRO A 12 -3.03 -6.76 -8.98
N THR A 13 -3.17 -7.69 -9.93
CA THR A 13 -2.04 -8.36 -10.56
C THR A 13 -1.23 -7.38 -11.39
N LEU A 14 -1.92 -6.54 -12.17
CA LEU A 14 -1.28 -5.57 -13.03
C LEU A 14 -0.64 -4.42 -12.22
N ASN A 15 -1.31 -3.95 -11.16
CA ASN A 15 -0.77 -2.91 -10.29
C ASN A 15 0.50 -3.35 -9.56
N LEU A 16 0.55 -4.58 -9.04
CA LEU A 16 1.76 -5.13 -8.43
C LEU A 16 2.87 -5.38 -9.48
N ALA A 17 2.49 -5.74 -10.70
CA ALA A 17 3.46 -5.87 -11.80
C ALA A 17 4.05 -4.51 -12.20
N ILE A 18 3.26 -3.42 -12.23
CA ILE A 18 3.77 -2.06 -12.47
C ILE A 18 4.78 -1.67 -11.39
N GLU A 19 4.46 -1.90 -10.12
CA GLU A 19 5.37 -1.60 -9.00
C GLU A 19 6.70 -2.37 -9.13
N GLU A 20 6.63 -3.66 -9.46
CA GLU A 20 7.81 -4.49 -9.69
C GLU A 20 8.58 -4.06 -10.93
N TYR A 21 7.88 -3.65 -11.99
CA TYR A 21 8.50 -3.15 -13.23
C TYR A 21 9.28 -1.86 -12.97
N VAL A 22 8.67 -0.89 -12.31
CA VAL A 22 9.32 0.38 -11.94
C VAL A 22 10.57 0.14 -11.10
N LEU A 23 10.50 -0.80 -10.15
CA LEU A 23 11.64 -1.16 -9.30
C LEU A 23 12.80 -1.74 -10.09
N LYS A 24 12.54 -2.61 -11.07
CA LYS A 24 13.57 -3.45 -11.71
C LYS A 24 14.09 -2.91 -13.02
N TYR A 25 13.29 -2.14 -13.75
CA TYR A 25 13.56 -1.87 -15.16
C TYR A 25 13.57 -0.39 -15.54
N LEU A 26 12.92 0.49 -14.77
CA LEU A 26 13.06 1.92 -15.04
C LEU A 26 14.46 2.43 -14.66
N PRO A 27 14.93 3.51 -15.31
CA PRO A 27 16.24 4.09 -15.01
C PRO A 27 16.41 4.39 -13.52
N ASN A 28 17.61 4.18 -13.01
CA ASN A 28 17.97 4.45 -11.61
C ASN A 28 18.65 5.81 -11.41
N ASP A 29 18.52 6.70 -12.37
CA ASP A 29 18.91 8.11 -12.28
C ASP A 29 17.86 8.99 -11.59
N ASP A 30 16.69 8.41 -11.23
CA ASP A 30 15.61 9.08 -10.53
C ASP A 30 14.91 8.15 -9.52
N SER A 31 14.16 8.77 -8.63
CA SER A 31 13.21 8.08 -7.76
C SER A 31 11.81 8.18 -8.36
N TYR A 32 10.95 7.24 -8.02
CA TYR A 32 9.58 7.19 -8.53
C TYR A 32 8.59 7.09 -7.39
N PHE A 33 7.42 7.68 -7.64
CA PHE A 33 6.27 7.58 -6.74
C PHE A 33 5.05 7.16 -7.54
N LEU A 34 4.26 6.24 -7.02
CA LEU A 34 3.01 5.82 -7.67
C LEU A 34 1.89 5.59 -6.64
N PHE A 35 0.66 5.75 -7.14
CA PHE A 35 -0.55 5.33 -6.48
C PHE A 35 -1.23 4.22 -7.27
N TYR A 36 -1.97 3.37 -6.55
CA TYR A 36 -2.94 2.47 -7.17
C TYR A 36 -4.06 2.11 -6.20
N VAL A 37 -5.22 1.81 -6.77
CA VAL A 37 -6.38 1.26 -6.08
C VAL A 37 -6.66 -0.10 -6.70
N ASN A 38 -6.93 -1.10 -5.88
CA ASN A 38 -7.28 -2.43 -6.36
C ASN A 38 -8.78 -2.68 -6.20
N ARG A 39 -9.38 -3.41 -7.15
CA ARG A 39 -10.66 -4.07 -6.91
C ARG A 39 -10.51 -5.07 -5.76
N PRO A 40 -11.64 -5.59 -5.17
CA PRO A 40 -11.57 -6.49 -4.01
C PRO A 40 -10.54 -7.61 -4.19
N SER A 41 -9.53 -7.60 -3.32
CA SER A 41 -8.41 -8.53 -3.42
C SER A 41 -7.67 -8.72 -2.08
N ILE A 42 -7.06 -9.87 -1.90
CA ILE A 42 -6.12 -10.13 -0.81
C ILE A 42 -4.70 -10.13 -1.37
N ILE A 43 -3.86 -9.28 -0.79
CA ILE A 43 -2.44 -9.23 -1.13
C ILE A 43 -1.63 -9.91 -0.04
N ILE A 44 -1.09 -11.09 -0.35
CA ILE A 44 -0.26 -11.87 0.56
C ILE A 44 1.21 -11.48 0.45
N GLY A 45 1.91 -11.47 1.58
CA GLY A 45 3.35 -11.21 1.62
C GLY A 45 4.17 -12.34 1.02
N LYS A 46 5.36 -12.02 0.52
CA LYS A 46 6.28 -12.93 -0.19
C LYS A 46 6.43 -14.31 0.46
N ASN A 47 6.53 -14.36 1.79
CA ASN A 47 6.88 -15.57 2.53
C ASN A 47 5.68 -16.19 3.27
N GLN A 48 4.44 -15.71 3.03
CA GLN A 48 3.26 -16.22 3.73
C GLN A 48 2.71 -17.49 3.07
N ASN A 49 2.15 -18.36 3.90
CA ASN A 49 1.35 -19.49 3.44
C ASN A 49 -0.08 -19.02 3.17
N THR A 50 -0.49 -19.06 1.91
CA THR A 50 -1.81 -18.58 1.46
C THR A 50 -2.96 -19.27 2.21
N ILE A 51 -2.86 -20.58 2.45
CA ILE A 51 -3.92 -21.38 3.07
C ILE A 51 -4.15 -20.96 4.54
N GLU A 52 -3.10 -20.48 5.20
CA GLU A 52 -3.17 -20.05 6.60
C GLU A 52 -3.70 -18.62 6.76
N GLU A 53 -3.53 -17.79 5.74
CA GLU A 53 -3.87 -16.35 5.79
C GLU A 53 -5.23 -16.01 5.18
N VAL A 54 -5.75 -16.89 4.30
CA VAL A 54 -6.92 -16.62 3.48
C VAL A 54 -8.10 -17.51 3.88
N ASN A 55 -9.27 -16.92 4.05
CA ASN A 55 -10.52 -17.67 4.20
C ASN A 55 -11.02 -18.09 2.81
N LYS A 56 -10.45 -19.19 2.29
CA LYS A 56 -10.70 -19.62 0.91
C LYS A 56 -12.18 -19.79 0.57
N PRO A 57 -13.05 -20.41 1.38
CA PRO A 57 -14.48 -20.52 1.05
C PRO A 57 -15.16 -19.17 0.85
N TYR A 58 -14.80 -18.19 1.69
CA TYR A 58 -15.35 -16.83 1.59
C TYR A 58 -14.86 -16.13 0.32
N VAL A 59 -13.55 -16.19 0.07
CA VAL A 59 -12.88 -15.56 -1.07
C VAL A 59 -13.42 -16.10 -2.39
N ASP A 60 -13.62 -17.42 -2.52
CA ASP A 60 -14.17 -18.05 -3.72
C ASP A 60 -15.64 -17.64 -3.94
N ALA A 61 -16.45 -17.55 -2.86
CA ALA A 61 -17.86 -17.16 -2.94
C ALA A 61 -18.07 -15.68 -3.34
N HIS A 62 -17.09 -14.81 -3.02
CA HIS A 62 -17.18 -13.36 -3.28
C HIS A 62 -16.29 -12.90 -4.44
N ASN A 63 -15.67 -13.83 -5.19
CA ASN A 63 -14.76 -13.53 -6.30
C ASN A 63 -13.64 -12.56 -5.92
N ILE A 64 -13.07 -12.70 -4.70
CA ILE A 64 -11.95 -11.89 -4.23
C ILE A 64 -10.67 -12.48 -4.79
N GLU A 65 -9.88 -11.68 -5.49
CA GLU A 65 -8.60 -12.15 -6.02
C GLU A 65 -7.55 -12.29 -4.94
N VAL A 66 -6.67 -13.29 -5.09
CA VAL A 66 -5.53 -13.48 -4.17
C VAL A 66 -4.23 -13.35 -4.96
N VAL A 67 -3.43 -12.35 -4.63
CA VAL A 67 -2.20 -12.03 -5.35
C VAL A 67 -1.04 -11.95 -4.35
N ARG A 68 0.14 -12.42 -4.74
CA ARG A 68 1.34 -12.36 -3.92
C ARG A 68 2.22 -11.19 -4.32
N ARG A 69 2.58 -10.31 -3.35
CA ARG A 69 3.56 -9.25 -3.56
C ARG A 69 4.99 -9.75 -3.31
N ILE A 70 5.96 -9.03 -3.85
CA ILE A 70 7.40 -9.35 -3.68
C ILE A 70 7.97 -8.88 -2.34
N SER A 71 7.30 -7.96 -1.64
CA SER A 71 7.67 -7.53 -0.29
C SER A 71 7.20 -8.52 0.78
N GLY A 72 7.82 -8.49 1.93
CA GLY A 72 7.40 -9.25 3.11
C GLY A 72 6.16 -8.66 3.80
N GLY A 73 5.91 -9.10 5.02
CA GLY A 73 4.78 -8.64 5.85
C GLY A 73 3.58 -9.56 5.82
N GLY A 74 2.49 -9.13 6.47
CA GLY A 74 1.23 -9.86 6.58
C GLY A 74 0.33 -9.71 5.37
N ALA A 75 -0.72 -10.53 5.29
CA ALA A 75 -1.78 -10.39 4.31
C ALA A 75 -2.62 -9.13 4.60
N VAL A 76 -3.02 -8.45 3.54
CA VAL A 76 -3.90 -7.28 3.59
C VAL A 76 -5.05 -7.47 2.61
N TYR A 77 -6.19 -6.87 2.93
CA TYR A 77 -7.31 -6.77 2.03
C TYR A 77 -7.30 -5.41 1.36
N HIS A 78 -7.56 -5.36 0.07
CA HIS A 78 -7.73 -4.14 -0.70
C HIS A 78 -9.12 -4.12 -1.34
N ASP A 79 -9.70 -2.94 -1.40
CA ASP A 79 -10.90 -2.60 -2.14
C ASP A 79 -10.79 -1.18 -2.71
N THR A 80 -11.86 -0.68 -3.29
CA THR A 80 -11.89 0.67 -3.89
C THR A 80 -11.80 1.80 -2.85
N GLY A 81 -11.98 1.50 -1.58
CA GLY A 81 -11.80 2.43 -0.45
C GLY A 81 -10.37 2.47 0.11
N ASN A 82 -9.46 1.66 -0.42
CA ASN A 82 -8.06 1.62 -0.01
C ASN A 82 -7.14 2.20 -1.09
N LEU A 83 -6.39 3.25 -0.75
CA LEU A 83 -5.35 3.80 -1.59
C LEU A 83 -4.01 3.16 -1.25
N ASN A 84 -3.31 2.65 -2.24
CA ASN A 84 -1.94 2.19 -2.10
C ASN A 84 -0.98 3.25 -2.63
N PHE A 85 0.15 3.42 -1.95
CA PHE A 85 1.24 4.30 -2.36
C PHE A 85 2.58 3.56 -2.35
N SER A 86 3.49 3.94 -3.23
CA SER A 86 4.81 3.33 -3.32
C SER A 86 5.88 4.37 -3.67
N PHE A 87 6.92 4.40 -2.86
CA PHE A 87 8.16 5.14 -3.11
C PHE A 87 9.22 4.16 -3.59
N ILE A 88 9.76 4.37 -4.78
CA ILE A 88 10.79 3.53 -5.36
C ILE A 88 12.05 4.39 -5.55
N THR A 89 13.17 3.94 -5.01
CA THR A 89 14.43 4.69 -4.99
C THR A 89 15.62 3.74 -4.99
N ASP A 90 16.80 4.29 -5.22
CA ASP A 90 18.04 3.57 -4.95
C ASP A 90 18.21 3.34 -3.46
N ASP A 91 18.88 2.25 -3.12
CA ASP A 91 19.27 1.99 -1.75
C ASP A 91 20.57 2.74 -1.41
N ASP A 92 20.43 3.75 -0.56
CA ASP A 92 21.54 4.55 -0.05
C ASP A 92 22.29 3.88 1.12
N GLY A 93 21.99 2.62 1.40
CA GLY A 93 22.54 1.85 2.53
C GLY A 93 21.92 2.17 3.89
N ASN A 94 21.12 3.25 4.01
CA ASN A 94 20.51 3.70 5.27
C ASN A 94 18.98 3.75 5.23
N SER A 95 18.40 3.73 4.04
CA SER A 95 16.95 3.89 3.85
C SER A 95 16.19 2.59 4.01
N PHE A 96 16.80 1.43 3.75
CA PHE A 96 16.15 0.14 3.94
C PHE A 96 15.83 -0.11 5.42
N HIS A 97 14.57 -0.42 5.73
CA HIS A 97 13.98 -0.48 7.07
C HIS A 97 13.71 0.87 7.76
N ASN A 98 14.05 2.00 7.16
CA ASN A 98 13.66 3.31 7.66
C ASN A 98 12.24 3.67 7.17
N PHE A 99 11.23 3.01 7.72
CA PHE A 99 9.83 3.25 7.36
C PHE A 99 9.40 4.70 7.58
N LYS A 100 9.96 5.37 8.59
CA LYS A 100 9.63 6.76 8.90
C LYS A 100 9.92 7.69 7.73
N LYS A 101 11.08 7.54 7.08
CA LYS A 101 11.50 8.37 5.93
C LYS A 101 10.43 8.39 4.81
N PHE A 102 9.81 7.24 4.53
CA PHE A 102 8.85 7.10 3.43
C PHE A 102 7.40 7.33 3.85
N ALA A 103 7.08 7.14 5.12
CA ALA A 103 5.74 7.40 5.64
C ALA A 103 5.53 8.88 6.02
N GLU A 104 6.60 9.62 6.34
CA GLU A 104 6.52 11.00 6.80
C GLU A 104 5.80 11.93 5.82
N PRO A 105 6.03 11.90 4.49
CA PRO A 105 5.26 12.72 3.55
C PRO A 105 3.76 12.43 3.56
N ILE A 106 3.37 11.17 3.80
CA ILE A 106 1.97 10.77 3.95
C ILE A 106 1.40 11.30 5.27
N VAL A 107 2.15 11.15 6.36
CA VAL A 107 1.75 11.68 7.68
C VAL A 107 1.56 13.19 7.64
N GLU A 108 2.45 13.93 6.99
CA GLU A 108 2.33 15.39 6.85
C GLU A 108 1.11 15.78 5.99
N ALA A 109 0.82 15.04 4.91
CA ALA A 109 -0.40 15.23 4.13
C ALA A 109 -1.66 15.04 5.01
N LEU A 110 -1.69 14.00 5.85
CA LEU A 110 -2.82 13.75 6.74
C LEU A 110 -2.95 14.82 7.83
N LYS A 111 -1.83 15.31 8.37
CA LYS A 111 -1.85 16.42 9.33
C LYS A 111 -2.39 17.71 8.73
N SER A 112 -2.13 17.97 7.45
CA SER A 112 -2.71 19.14 6.76
C SER A 112 -4.24 19.08 6.64
N LEU A 113 -4.81 17.88 6.78
CA LEU A 113 -6.26 17.62 6.85
C LEU A 113 -6.82 17.66 8.29
N GLY A 114 -6.02 18.06 9.29
CA GLY A 114 -6.41 18.05 10.70
C GLY A 114 -6.31 16.68 11.37
N VAL A 115 -5.88 15.64 10.66
CA VAL A 115 -5.75 14.29 11.21
C VAL A 115 -4.43 14.15 11.97
N ASN A 116 -4.51 13.87 13.27
CA ASN A 116 -3.31 13.67 14.10
C ASN A 116 -2.71 12.28 13.88
N ALA A 117 -2.21 12.05 12.66
CA ALA A 117 -1.57 10.82 12.26
C ALA A 117 -0.11 10.77 12.72
N GLU A 118 0.35 9.61 13.11
CA GLU A 118 1.74 9.37 13.51
C GLU A 118 2.22 7.96 13.12
N MET A 119 3.53 7.82 12.95
CA MET A 119 4.14 6.49 12.83
C MET A 119 4.13 5.79 14.19
N SER A 120 3.64 4.56 14.22
CA SER A 120 3.59 3.74 15.43
C SER A 120 4.21 2.36 15.20
N GLY A 121 4.90 1.88 16.23
CA GLY A 121 5.62 0.62 16.13
C GLY A 121 6.69 0.66 15.04
N ARG A 122 6.73 -0.41 14.23
CA ARG A 122 7.75 -0.54 13.19
C ARG A 122 7.33 0.12 11.87
N ASN A 123 6.08 -0.08 11.47
CA ASN A 123 5.65 0.15 10.07
C ASN A 123 4.15 0.49 9.92
N ASP A 124 3.49 0.93 10.97
CA ASP A 124 2.07 1.34 10.92
C ASP A 124 1.96 2.87 10.99
N ILE A 125 0.96 3.44 10.30
CA ILE A 125 0.49 4.80 10.57
C ILE A 125 -0.82 4.67 11.36
N GLN A 126 -0.93 5.43 12.43
CA GLN A 126 -2.05 5.40 13.37
C GLN A 126 -2.59 6.79 13.65
N VAL A 127 -3.86 6.83 14.05
CA VAL A 127 -4.48 7.98 14.70
C VAL A 127 -4.90 7.51 16.09
N GLY A 128 -4.27 8.01 17.13
CA GLY A 128 -4.40 7.46 18.47
C GLY A 128 -3.99 5.97 18.50
N ASN A 129 -4.93 5.08 18.82
CA ASN A 129 -4.69 3.64 18.85
C ASN A 129 -5.17 2.90 17.57
N ALA A 130 -5.74 3.63 16.63
CA ALA A 130 -6.34 3.05 15.43
C ALA A 130 -5.34 3.07 14.26
N LYS A 131 -5.06 1.90 13.70
CA LYS A 131 -4.23 1.74 12.51
C LYS A 131 -5.01 2.10 11.26
N ILE A 132 -4.52 3.06 10.49
CA ILE A 132 -5.08 3.48 9.19
C ILE A 132 -4.21 3.07 8.01
N SER A 133 -2.95 2.69 8.25
CA SER A 133 -1.98 2.29 7.22
C SER A 133 -1.03 1.21 7.73
N GLY A 134 -0.66 0.29 6.86
CA GLY A 134 0.44 -0.64 7.06
C GLY A 134 1.45 -0.54 5.93
N ASN A 135 2.74 -0.61 6.26
CA ASN A 135 3.81 -0.42 5.29
C ASN A 135 4.72 -1.66 5.22
N ALA A 136 5.29 -1.88 4.05
CA ALA A 136 6.28 -2.93 3.81
C ALA A 136 7.37 -2.41 2.87
N MET A 137 8.54 -3.06 2.92
CA MET A 137 9.66 -2.72 2.06
C MET A 137 10.23 -3.97 1.40
N VAL A 138 10.84 -3.78 0.25
CA VAL A 138 11.69 -4.77 -0.40
C VAL A 138 12.91 -4.09 -1.02
N LYS A 139 14.02 -4.79 -0.99
CA LYS A 139 15.24 -4.43 -1.71
C LYS A 139 15.53 -5.49 -2.76
N VAL A 140 15.85 -5.04 -3.97
CA VAL A 140 16.27 -5.86 -5.10
C VAL A 140 17.50 -5.22 -5.71
N GLN A 141 18.65 -5.91 -5.60
CA GLN A 141 19.95 -5.34 -5.97
C GLN A 141 20.21 -4.01 -5.24
N ASP A 142 20.46 -2.94 -5.98
CA ASP A 142 20.79 -1.61 -5.46
C ASP A 142 19.56 -0.70 -5.37
N ARG A 143 18.35 -1.23 -5.58
CA ARG A 143 17.10 -0.49 -5.51
C ARG A 143 16.15 -1.05 -4.48
N MET A 144 15.28 -0.19 -3.99
CA MET A 144 14.26 -0.55 -3.02
C MET A 144 12.94 0.14 -3.32
N PHE A 145 11.86 -0.45 -2.84
CA PHE A 145 10.64 0.31 -2.62
C PHE A 145 10.15 0.21 -1.17
N SER A 146 9.47 1.26 -0.77
CA SER A 146 8.61 1.29 0.41
C SER A 146 7.19 1.55 -0.03
N HIS A 147 6.30 0.63 0.24
CA HIS A 147 4.90 0.80 -0.09
C HIS A 147 3.99 0.66 1.13
N GLY A 148 2.85 1.29 1.06
CA GLY A 148 1.86 1.26 2.12
C GLY A 148 0.44 1.30 1.59
N THR A 149 -0.48 0.91 2.49
CA THR A 149 -1.92 1.07 2.31
C THR A 149 -2.38 2.31 3.05
N LEU A 150 -3.44 2.94 2.60
CA LEU A 150 -4.15 3.98 3.34
C LEU A 150 -5.65 3.71 3.19
N MET A 151 -6.26 3.21 4.24
CA MET A 151 -7.68 2.89 4.26
C MET A 151 -8.46 4.19 4.43
N LEU A 152 -9.10 4.66 3.36
CA LEU A 152 -9.96 5.83 3.41
C LEU A 152 -11.36 5.45 3.89
N ASN A 153 -12.01 4.53 3.17
CA ASN A 153 -13.36 4.04 3.46
C ASN A 153 -13.55 2.58 3.00
N SER A 154 -12.58 1.73 3.33
CA SER A 154 -12.64 0.29 3.03
C SER A 154 -13.72 -0.42 3.82
N ASP A 155 -14.29 -1.49 3.26
CA ASP A 155 -15.23 -2.33 3.99
C ASP A 155 -14.51 -3.20 5.03
N LEU A 156 -14.53 -2.76 6.27
CA LEU A 156 -13.86 -3.45 7.38
C LEU A 156 -14.49 -4.82 7.72
N ASN A 157 -15.74 -5.08 7.30
CA ASN A 157 -16.35 -6.41 7.46
C ASN A 157 -15.72 -7.38 6.45
N GLU A 158 -15.50 -6.95 5.21
CA GLU A 158 -14.81 -7.74 4.19
C GLU A 158 -13.38 -8.10 4.63
N VAL A 159 -12.65 -7.15 5.22
CA VAL A 159 -11.32 -7.40 5.79
C VAL A 159 -11.35 -8.56 6.77
N GLN A 160 -12.35 -8.62 7.64
CA GLN A 160 -12.45 -9.64 8.68
C GLN A 160 -12.91 -11.00 8.15
N ASN A 161 -13.79 -11.01 7.16
CA ASN A 161 -14.36 -12.23 6.61
C ASN A 161 -13.39 -12.91 5.62
N ALA A 162 -12.62 -12.11 4.86
CA ALA A 162 -11.72 -12.61 3.84
C ALA A 162 -10.39 -13.13 4.38
N LEU A 163 -9.90 -12.55 5.50
CA LEU A 163 -8.64 -12.93 6.13
C LEU A 163 -8.85 -13.90 7.28
N ARG A 164 -7.95 -14.89 7.42
CA ARG A 164 -7.88 -15.74 8.61
C ARG A 164 -7.06 -15.06 9.69
N VAL A 165 -7.66 -14.82 10.84
CA VAL A 165 -6.95 -14.34 12.02
C VAL A 165 -6.28 -15.51 12.71
N ASN A 166 -4.94 -15.56 12.68
CA ASN A 166 -4.18 -16.60 13.37
C ASN A 166 -4.23 -16.38 14.90
N PRO A 167 -4.85 -17.27 15.69
CA PRO A 167 -4.96 -17.13 17.14
C PRO A 167 -3.61 -17.04 17.85
N ALA A 168 -2.55 -17.63 17.30
CA ALA A 168 -1.20 -17.57 17.87
C ALA A 168 -0.59 -16.17 17.77
N LYS A 169 -0.89 -15.42 16.70
CA LYS A 169 -0.48 -14.03 16.56
C LYS A 169 -1.18 -13.10 17.57
N ILE A 170 -2.39 -13.46 17.99
CA ILE A 170 -3.15 -12.73 19.01
C ILE A 170 -2.53 -12.96 20.40
N LYS A 171 -2.17 -14.19 20.74
CA LYS A 171 -1.60 -14.56 22.05
C LYS A 171 -0.20 -13.96 22.27
N SER A 172 0.65 -13.94 21.25
CA SER A 172 2.05 -13.49 21.37
C SER A 172 2.21 -11.98 21.57
N LYS A 173 1.18 -11.18 21.27
CA LYS A 173 1.25 -9.72 21.36
C LYS A 173 0.34 -9.10 22.44
N GLY A 174 -0.35 -9.91 23.23
CA GLY A 174 -1.26 -9.42 24.28
C GLY A 174 -2.41 -8.51 23.78
N ILE A 175 -2.74 -8.61 22.50
CA ILE A 175 -3.58 -7.64 21.80
C ILE A 175 -5.02 -8.15 21.73
N LYS A 176 -5.93 -7.40 22.32
CA LYS A 176 -7.37 -7.53 22.06
C LYS A 176 -7.60 -7.41 20.55
N SER A 177 -8.40 -8.29 20.01
CA SER A 177 -8.68 -8.61 18.60
C SER A 177 -8.18 -7.58 17.55
N VAL A 178 -7.70 -8.07 16.40
CA VAL A 178 -7.37 -7.27 15.19
C VAL A 178 -8.50 -6.27 14.86
N ARG A 179 -9.74 -6.62 15.19
CA ARG A 179 -10.96 -5.83 15.01
C ARG A 179 -10.91 -4.44 15.63
N ASN A 180 -10.21 -4.25 16.75
CA ASN A 180 -10.20 -2.99 17.49
C ASN A 180 -9.00 -2.09 17.16
N ARG A 181 -8.20 -2.43 16.15
CA ARG A 181 -6.98 -1.67 15.82
C ARG A 181 -6.98 -1.04 14.45
N VAL A 182 -7.87 -1.46 13.56
CA VAL A 182 -7.95 -0.97 12.18
C VAL A 182 -9.14 -0.04 12.05
N ALA A 183 -8.94 1.12 11.45
CA ALA A 183 -9.97 2.12 11.19
C ALA A 183 -9.78 2.73 9.80
N ASN A 184 -10.84 3.29 9.27
CA ASN A 184 -10.78 4.09 8.07
C ASN A 184 -10.36 5.53 8.39
N LEU A 185 -9.64 6.16 7.48
CA LEU A 185 -9.24 7.56 7.60
C LEU A 185 -10.46 8.50 7.69
N GLU A 186 -11.55 8.17 7.00
CA GLU A 186 -12.77 8.98 7.00
C GLU A 186 -13.35 9.19 8.41
N GLU A 187 -13.10 8.28 9.36
CA GLU A 187 -13.54 8.41 10.76
C GLU A 187 -12.86 9.58 11.50
N PHE A 188 -11.79 10.13 10.94
CA PHE A 188 -10.97 11.20 11.51
C PHE A 188 -10.98 12.49 10.66
N LEU A 189 -11.73 12.53 9.58
CA LEU A 189 -11.88 13.71 8.73
C LEU A 189 -13.11 14.51 9.14
N ASP A 190 -12.99 15.84 9.11
CA ASP A 190 -14.11 16.74 9.36
C ASP A 190 -15.17 16.69 8.26
N GLU A 191 -14.73 16.46 7.01
CA GLU A 191 -15.59 16.40 5.83
C GLU A 191 -15.32 15.13 5.01
N PRO A 192 -16.36 14.55 4.38
CA PRO A 192 -16.18 13.41 3.50
C PRO A 192 -15.22 13.71 2.35
N MET A 193 -14.40 12.72 2.00
CA MET A 193 -13.40 12.84 0.94
C MET A 193 -13.39 11.60 0.05
N ASP A 194 -13.14 11.79 -1.23
CA ASP A 194 -12.90 10.68 -2.15
C ASP A 194 -11.40 10.39 -2.35
N ILE A 195 -11.10 9.25 -2.95
CA ILE A 195 -9.73 8.81 -3.24
C ILE A 195 -9.01 9.79 -4.19
N ALA A 196 -9.72 10.40 -5.13
CA ALA A 196 -9.12 11.32 -6.09
C ALA A 196 -8.62 12.59 -5.39
N THR A 197 -9.42 13.15 -4.50
CA THR A 197 -9.05 14.30 -3.67
C THR A 197 -7.88 13.95 -2.74
N LEU A 198 -7.92 12.79 -2.09
CA LEU A 198 -6.83 12.33 -1.23
C LEU A 198 -5.50 12.19 -2.00
N LYS A 199 -5.52 11.60 -3.21
CA LYS A 199 -4.35 11.52 -4.09
C LYS A 199 -3.76 12.92 -4.36
N GLN A 200 -4.58 13.91 -4.68
CA GLN A 200 -4.12 15.26 -4.99
C GLN A 200 -3.46 15.94 -3.77
N ILE A 201 -4.04 15.79 -2.59
CA ILE A 201 -3.46 16.33 -1.35
C ILE A 201 -2.10 15.71 -1.05
N ILE A 202 -1.98 14.39 -1.20
CA ILE A 202 -0.71 13.69 -1.00
C ILE A 202 0.32 14.12 -2.06
N LEU A 203 -0.06 14.20 -3.34
CA LEU A 203 0.85 14.68 -4.40
C LEU A 203 1.34 16.10 -4.12
N LYS A 204 0.45 16.99 -3.69
CA LYS A 204 0.83 18.37 -3.31
C LYS A 204 1.78 18.38 -2.11
N SER A 205 1.57 17.53 -1.13
CA SER A 205 2.47 17.39 0.03
C SER A 205 3.86 16.88 -0.36
N ILE A 206 3.95 15.96 -1.34
CA ILE A 206 5.21 15.34 -1.79
C ILE A 206 5.96 16.24 -2.76
N PHE A 207 5.27 16.85 -3.73
CA PHE A 207 5.86 17.55 -4.87
C PHE A 207 5.73 19.09 -4.79
N GLY A 208 4.98 19.61 -3.82
CA GLY A 208 4.71 21.04 -3.69
C GLY A 208 3.79 21.60 -4.76
N GLU A 209 3.72 22.95 -4.84
CA GLU A 209 2.84 23.67 -5.79
C GLU A 209 3.25 23.49 -7.25
N ALA A 210 4.51 23.18 -7.54
CA ALA A 210 4.98 22.93 -8.91
C ALA A 210 4.40 21.64 -9.51
N GLY A 211 3.86 20.75 -8.66
CA GLY A 211 3.33 19.46 -9.08
C GLY A 211 4.42 18.43 -9.39
N ALA A 212 3.99 17.23 -9.73
CA ALA A 212 4.87 16.11 -10.05
C ALA A 212 5.24 16.14 -11.55
N GLU A 213 6.52 15.93 -11.85
CA GLU A 213 6.93 15.50 -13.19
C GLU A 213 6.43 14.05 -13.39
N GLU A 214 5.62 13.83 -14.42
CA GLU A 214 5.08 12.51 -14.71
C GLU A 214 6.05 11.71 -15.61
N TYR A 215 6.33 10.48 -15.21
CA TYR A 215 6.90 9.46 -16.09
C TYR A 215 5.76 8.66 -16.72
N VAL A 216 5.57 8.86 -18.02
CA VAL A 216 4.54 8.15 -18.77
C VAL A 216 5.10 6.81 -19.24
N LEU A 217 4.47 5.70 -18.80
CA LEU A 217 4.85 4.36 -19.25
C LEU A 217 4.65 4.23 -20.76
N THR A 218 5.72 3.88 -21.48
CA THR A 218 5.69 3.67 -22.93
C THR A 218 5.01 2.35 -23.30
N ASP A 219 4.69 2.16 -24.58
CA ASP A 219 4.15 0.87 -25.06
C ASP A 219 5.11 -0.30 -24.78
N GLU A 220 6.42 -0.06 -24.82
CA GLU A 220 7.44 -1.06 -24.48
C GLU A 220 7.40 -1.40 -23.00
N ASP A 221 7.25 -0.39 -22.12
CA ASP A 221 7.09 -0.59 -20.68
C ASP A 221 5.85 -1.43 -20.39
N TRP A 222 4.73 -1.13 -21.04
CA TRP A 222 3.50 -1.89 -20.89
C TRP A 222 3.62 -3.35 -21.38
N GLN A 223 4.35 -3.59 -22.48
CA GLN A 223 4.58 -4.95 -22.96
C GLN A 223 5.43 -5.77 -21.97
N LYS A 224 6.51 -5.17 -21.44
CA LYS A 224 7.38 -5.80 -20.45
C LYS A 224 6.63 -6.03 -19.13
N ASN A 225 5.84 -5.06 -18.69
CA ASN A 225 5.04 -5.18 -17.48
C ASN A 225 4.06 -6.35 -17.54
N ARG A 226 3.33 -6.53 -18.65
CA ARG A 226 2.41 -7.66 -18.83
C ARG A 226 3.11 -9.03 -18.82
N GLY A 227 4.41 -9.06 -19.04
CA GLY A 227 5.25 -10.25 -18.90
C GLY A 227 5.57 -10.61 -17.44
N ILE A 228 5.45 -9.65 -16.53
CA ILE A 228 5.64 -9.86 -15.09
C ILE A 228 4.36 -10.48 -14.53
N LYS A 229 4.46 -11.72 -14.08
CA LYS A 229 3.34 -12.42 -13.41
C LYS A 229 3.63 -12.45 -11.91
N PRO A 230 2.92 -11.70 -11.07
CA PRO A 230 2.93 -11.90 -9.63
C PRO A 230 2.56 -13.35 -9.31
N LYS A 231 3.33 -13.98 -8.43
CA LYS A 231 3.18 -15.42 -8.11
C LYS A 231 2.02 -15.67 -7.16
#